data_8e1bdc4fec50580d11c2fbd2114d36a2
#
_entry.id   8e1bdc4fec50580d11c2fbd2114d36a2
#
_cell.length_a   1.000
_cell.length_b   1.000
_cell.length_c   1.000
_cell.angle_alpha   90.00
_cell.angle_beta   90.00
_cell.angle_gamma   90.00
#
_symmetry.space_group_name_H-M   'P 1'
#
loop_
_entity.id
_entity.type
_entity.pdbx_description
1 polymer ?
#
loop_
_entity_poly.entity_id
_entity_poly.type
_entity_poly.pdbx_seq_one_letter_code
_entity_poly.pdbx_strand_id
1 'polypeptide(L)'
;NNQDGKRAEDIKVRLMNGTTEVASKTVTPDASGNWNFSFADLPKYDDNGNEIAYTVKEDAVAGYDTKITGDVKTGFVITNSHTPETIDISGTKTWNDADNQDGKRASEITVRLLANGNEVASKKVSKNDNWKYSFTDLPKYDNGSEIMYTITEDAVKDYTTLIDGYNITNSYTPGKTSISVTKVWDDNNNQDGKRAEDIKVRLMNG
;
A
#
# COMPACT_ATOMS: atom_id res chain seq x y z
N ASN A 1 7.12 -9.56 -16.15
CA ASN A 1 6.31 -8.37 -16.31
C ASN A 1 7.18 -7.14 -16.10
N ASN A 2 6.91 -6.06 -16.77
CA ASN A 2 7.64 -4.79 -16.68
C ASN A 2 6.88 -3.80 -15.78
N GLN A 3 6.57 -4.21 -14.55
CA GLN A 3 5.71 -3.48 -13.62
C GLN A 3 6.19 -2.04 -13.38
N ASP A 4 7.48 -1.86 -13.12
CA ASP A 4 8.08 -0.54 -12.84
C ASP A 4 8.45 0.23 -14.12
N GLY A 5 8.15 -0.32 -15.30
CA GLY A 5 8.48 0.31 -16.58
C GLY A 5 9.99 0.42 -16.88
N LYS A 6 10.84 -0.32 -16.13
CA LYS A 6 12.32 -0.17 -16.21
C LYS A 6 12.98 -1.07 -17.24
N ARG A 7 12.23 -1.97 -17.92
CA ARG A 7 12.82 -2.82 -18.95
C ARG A 7 13.32 -1.97 -20.11
N ALA A 8 14.60 -2.14 -20.45
CA ALA A 8 15.19 -1.49 -21.60
C ALA A 8 14.50 -1.94 -22.92
N GLU A 9 14.43 -1.05 -23.88
CA GLU A 9 13.94 -1.34 -25.23
C GLU A 9 14.97 -2.12 -26.05
N ASP A 10 16.25 -1.89 -25.77
CA ASP A 10 17.39 -2.61 -26.33
C ASP A 10 18.46 -2.89 -25.27
N ILE A 11 19.34 -3.84 -25.56
CA ILE A 11 20.54 -4.15 -24.78
C ILE A 11 21.74 -4.19 -25.74
N LYS A 12 22.93 -3.83 -25.22
CA LYS A 12 24.16 -4.00 -25.98
C LYS A 12 24.97 -5.16 -25.40
N VAL A 13 25.23 -6.15 -26.27
CA VAL A 13 26.05 -7.33 -25.93
C VAL A 13 27.35 -7.27 -26.70
N ARG A 14 28.46 -7.54 -26.02
CA ARG A 14 29.82 -7.57 -26.55
C ARG A 14 30.32 -9.01 -26.54
N LEU A 15 30.92 -9.40 -27.65
CA LEU A 15 31.67 -10.64 -27.74
C LEU A 15 33.13 -10.35 -27.41
N MET A 16 33.69 -11.14 -26.52
CA MET A 16 35.05 -10.94 -26.00
C MET A 16 35.97 -12.11 -26.33
N ASN A 17 37.21 -11.84 -26.64
CA ASN A 17 38.32 -12.78 -26.59
C ASN A 17 39.29 -12.31 -25.49
N GLY A 18 39.23 -12.99 -24.32
CA GLY A 18 39.86 -12.49 -23.11
C GLY A 18 39.32 -11.12 -22.70
N THR A 19 40.17 -10.09 -22.70
CA THR A 19 39.78 -8.71 -22.38
C THR A 19 39.46 -7.86 -23.64
N THR A 20 39.65 -8.41 -24.83
CA THR A 20 39.48 -7.70 -26.09
C THR A 20 38.07 -7.89 -26.61
N GLU A 21 37.38 -6.79 -26.90
CA GLU A 21 36.10 -6.83 -27.64
C GLU A 21 36.39 -7.14 -29.12
N VAL A 22 35.76 -8.21 -29.62
CA VAL A 22 35.94 -8.62 -31.04
C VAL A 22 34.70 -8.30 -31.88
N ALA A 23 33.53 -8.17 -31.25
CA ALA A 23 32.29 -7.73 -31.89
C ALA A 23 31.32 -7.19 -30.84
N SER A 24 30.34 -6.43 -31.27
CA SER A 24 29.19 -6.07 -30.43
C SER A 24 27.90 -6.01 -31.21
N LYS A 25 26.80 -6.17 -30.53
CA LYS A 25 25.45 -6.14 -31.13
C LYS A 25 24.47 -5.44 -30.20
N THR A 26 23.71 -4.51 -30.78
CA THR A 26 22.49 -4.01 -30.10
C THR A 26 21.36 -4.98 -30.40
N VAL A 27 20.70 -5.45 -29.40
CA VAL A 27 19.64 -6.47 -29.45
C VAL A 27 18.34 -5.87 -28.97
N THR A 28 17.29 -6.06 -29.75
CA THR A 28 15.91 -5.71 -29.42
C THR A 28 15.06 -6.98 -29.45
N PRO A 29 13.91 -7.01 -28.74
CA PRO A 29 13.01 -8.15 -28.83
C PRO A 29 12.41 -8.27 -30.23
N ASP A 30 12.14 -9.50 -30.67
CA ASP A 30 11.35 -9.77 -31.85
C ASP A 30 9.85 -9.46 -31.62
N ALA A 31 9.02 -9.63 -32.66
CA ALA A 31 7.58 -9.40 -32.57
C ALA A 31 6.86 -10.30 -31.55
N SER A 32 7.49 -11.38 -31.11
CA SER A 32 7.00 -12.29 -30.06
C SER A 32 7.58 -11.98 -28.68
N GLY A 33 8.43 -10.97 -28.58
CA GLY A 33 9.08 -10.56 -27.32
C GLY A 33 10.34 -11.36 -26.97
N ASN A 34 10.89 -12.18 -27.90
CA ASN A 34 12.09 -12.96 -27.66
C ASN A 34 13.36 -12.13 -27.96
N TRP A 35 14.38 -12.32 -27.12
CA TRP A 35 15.67 -11.65 -27.19
C TRP A 35 16.76 -12.58 -27.71
N ASN A 36 16.56 -13.17 -28.90
CA ASN A 36 17.49 -14.11 -29.50
C ASN A 36 18.44 -13.41 -30.46
N PHE A 37 19.73 -13.72 -30.38
CA PHE A 37 20.75 -13.21 -31.29
C PHE A 37 21.92 -14.18 -31.38
N SER A 38 22.79 -14.00 -32.36
CA SER A 38 24.01 -14.80 -32.55
C SER A 38 25.13 -13.93 -33.09
N PHE A 39 26.35 -14.34 -32.83
CA PHE A 39 27.55 -13.93 -33.56
C PHE A 39 27.98 -15.10 -34.45
N ALA A 40 28.13 -14.84 -35.74
CA ALA A 40 28.47 -15.86 -36.72
C ALA A 40 29.85 -15.57 -37.35
N ASP A 41 30.34 -16.54 -38.10
CA ASP A 41 31.59 -16.45 -38.88
C ASP A 41 32.83 -16.08 -38.05
N LEU A 42 32.88 -16.57 -36.80
CA LEU A 42 33.97 -16.34 -35.87
C LEU A 42 35.12 -17.33 -36.09
N PRO A 43 36.41 -16.88 -36.09
CA PRO A 43 37.53 -17.78 -36.04
C PRO A 43 37.45 -18.75 -34.86
N LYS A 44 37.64 -20.05 -35.13
CA LYS A 44 37.67 -21.04 -34.05
C LYS A 44 39.00 -21.10 -33.33
N TYR A 45 40.09 -20.82 -34.04
CA TYR A 45 41.45 -20.88 -33.53
C TYR A 45 42.17 -19.53 -33.70
N ASP A 46 43.12 -19.27 -32.80
CA ASP A 46 44.05 -18.15 -32.92
C ASP A 46 45.21 -18.47 -33.93
N ASP A 47 46.06 -17.49 -34.18
CA ASP A 47 47.20 -17.61 -35.10
C ASP A 47 48.25 -18.68 -34.63
N ASN A 48 48.15 -19.16 -33.39
CA ASN A 48 48.99 -20.21 -32.82
C ASN A 48 48.31 -21.58 -32.84
N GLY A 49 47.08 -21.70 -33.37
CA GLY A 49 46.31 -22.92 -33.41
C GLY A 49 45.59 -23.29 -32.14
N ASN A 50 45.51 -22.38 -31.14
CA ASN A 50 44.72 -22.63 -29.91
C ASN A 50 43.26 -22.25 -30.14
N GLU A 51 42.34 -23.05 -29.59
CA GLU A 51 40.91 -22.77 -29.61
C GLU A 51 40.60 -21.48 -28.82
N ILE A 52 39.89 -20.56 -29.45
CA ILE A 52 39.53 -19.29 -28.85
C ILE A 52 38.35 -19.48 -27.88
N ALA A 53 38.56 -19.14 -26.61
CA ALA A 53 37.52 -19.18 -25.56
C ALA A 53 36.74 -17.85 -25.56
N TYR A 54 35.81 -17.70 -26.48
CA TYR A 54 34.92 -16.53 -26.51
C TYR A 54 34.06 -16.47 -25.27
N THR A 55 33.81 -15.24 -24.77
CA THR A 55 32.84 -14.93 -23.73
C THR A 55 31.92 -13.79 -24.18
N VAL A 56 30.82 -13.60 -23.49
CA VAL A 56 29.94 -12.47 -23.75
C VAL A 56 29.85 -11.56 -22.52
N LYS A 57 29.67 -10.27 -22.78
CA LYS A 57 29.45 -9.25 -21.75
C LYS A 57 28.27 -8.38 -22.19
N GLU A 58 27.36 -8.07 -21.28
CA GLU A 58 26.32 -7.09 -21.50
C GLU A 58 26.71 -5.75 -20.90
N ASP A 59 26.39 -4.65 -21.58
CA ASP A 59 26.49 -3.33 -20.99
C ASP A 59 25.45 -3.18 -19.89
N ALA A 60 25.76 -2.46 -18.81
CA ALA A 60 24.89 -2.34 -17.65
C ALA A 60 23.50 -1.82 -18.04
N VAL A 61 22.47 -2.56 -17.63
CA VAL A 61 21.07 -2.17 -17.76
C VAL A 61 20.62 -1.54 -16.45
N ALA A 62 20.16 -0.29 -16.50
CA ALA A 62 19.80 0.47 -15.31
C ALA A 62 18.68 -0.25 -14.51
N GLY A 63 18.93 -0.48 -13.22
CA GLY A 63 17.98 -1.14 -12.31
C GLY A 63 17.91 -2.65 -12.45
N TYR A 64 18.83 -3.29 -13.18
CA TYR A 64 18.90 -4.74 -13.33
C TYR A 64 20.26 -5.28 -12.90
N ASP A 65 20.24 -6.46 -12.33
CA ASP A 65 21.41 -7.29 -12.07
C ASP A 65 21.54 -8.30 -13.20
N THR A 66 22.71 -8.31 -13.89
CA THR A 66 22.98 -9.21 -15.01
C THR A 66 23.71 -10.46 -14.54
N LYS A 67 23.20 -11.62 -14.93
CA LYS A 67 23.87 -12.92 -14.77
C LYS A 67 24.06 -13.58 -16.13
N ILE A 68 25.29 -13.99 -16.45
CA ILE A 68 25.61 -14.70 -17.70
C ILE A 68 26.04 -16.12 -17.35
N THR A 69 25.47 -17.10 -18.06
CA THR A 69 25.78 -18.53 -17.91
C THR A 69 25.97 -19.18 -19.27
N GLY A 70 26.53 -20.39 -19.30
CA GLY A 70 26.83 -21.11 -20.53
C GLY A 70 28.24 -20.84 -21.06
N ASP A 71 28.54 -21.36 -22.22
CA ASP A 71 29.82 -21.29 -22.90
C ASP A 71 29.65 -21.36 -24.43
N VAL A 72 30.75 -21.35 -25.17
CA VAL A 72 30.77 -21.42 -26.65
C VAL A 72 30.11 -22.70 -27.18
N LYS A 73 30.17 -23.80 -26.42
CA LYS A 73 29.64 -25.12 -26.85
C LYS A 73 28.15 -25.25 -26.60
N THR A 74 27.69 -24.72 -25.47
CA THR A 74 26.29 -24.82 -25.01
C THR A 74 25.45 -23.60 -25.37
N GLY A 75 26.09 -22.50 -25.80
CA GLY A 75 25.50 -21.18 -25.94
C GLY A 75 25.51 -20.39 -24.63
N PHE A 76 25.37 -19.09 -24.74
CA PHE A 76 25.29 -18.20 -23.58
C PHE A 76 23.83 -17.81 -23.29
N VAL A 77 23.50 -17.71 -22.01
CA VAL A 77 22.23 -17.15 -21.52
C VAL A 77 22.54 -15.93 -20.66
N ILE A 78 21.98 -14.79 -21.03
CA ILE A 78 22.02 -13.55 -20.27
C ILE A 78 20.67 -13.42 -19.56
N THR A 79 20.70 -13.25 -18.23
CA THR A 79 19.53 -13.05 -17.41
C THR A 79 19.65 -11.72 -16.67
N ASN A 80 18.70 -10.83 -16.92
CA ASN A 80 18.56 -9.57 -16.20
C ASN A 80 17.45 -9.69 -15.17
N SER A 81 17.78 -9.49 -13.90
CA SER A 81 16.87 -9.59 -12.76
C SER A 81 16.62 -8.20 -12.16
N HIS A 82 15.37 -7.89 -11.92
CA HIS A 82 14.91 -6.67 -11.26
C HIS A 82 13.85 -7.02 -10.23
N THR A 83 13.96 -6.41 -9.04
CA THR A 83 12.91 -6.51 -8.00
C THR A 83 12.07 -5.24 -8.07
N PRO A 84 10.78 -5.35 -8.41
CA PRO A 84 9.87 -4.20 -8.46
C PRO A 84 9.75 -3.50 -7.11
N GLU A 85 9.57 -2.18 -7.15
CA GLU A 85 9.36 -1.37 -5.96
C GLU A 85 8.00 -1.63 -5.33
N THR A 86 7.95 -1.71 -4.00
CA THR A 86 6.74 -1.84 -3.21
C THR A 86 6.60 -0.67 -2.23
N ILE A 87 5.38 -0.47 -1.74
CA ILE A 87 5.07 0.49 -0.67
C ILE A 87 4.19 -0.17 0.39
N ASP A 88 4.24 0.38 1.60
CA ASP A 88 3.37 0.02 2.70
C ASP A 88 2.42 1.18 3.02
N ILE A 89 1.16 0.85 3.28
CA ILE A 89 0.14 1.81 3.69
C ILE A 89 -0.33 1.43 5.09
N SER A 90 -0.34 2.39 6.00
CA SER A 90 -0.85 2.19 7.35
C SER A 90 -1.72 3.36 7.78
N GLY A 91 -2.69 3.06 8.66
CA GLY A 91 -3.59 4.06 9.20
C GLY A 91 -4.14 3.67 10.56
N THR A 92 -4.83 4.62 11.16
CA THR A 92 -5.51 4.48 12.44
C THR A 92 -6.98 4.82 12.31
N LYS A 93 -7.80 4.10 13.06
CA LYS A 93 -9.20 4.40 13.29
C LYS A 93 -9.37 5.14 14.60
N THR A 94 -10.05 6.28 14.57
CA THR A 94 -10.39 7.09 15.74
C THR A 94 -11.92 7.17 15.88
N TRP A 95 -12.39 7.20 17.14
CA TRP A 95 -13.79 7.39 17.49
C TRP A 95 -13.95 8.70 18.24
N ASN A 96 -14.84 9.57 17.76
CA ASN A 96 -15.26 10.81 18.39
C ASN A 96 -16.72 10.68 18.82
N ASP A 97 -16.98 10.04 19.96
CA ASP A 97 -18.29 9.60 20.42
C ASP A 97 -18.47 9.67 21.95
N ALA A 98 -17.76 10.62 22.59
CA ALA A 98 -17.76 10.76 24.05
C ALA A 98 -17.45 9.44 24.77
N ASP A 99 -16.40 8.75 24.30
CA ASP A 99 -15.93 7.47 24.82
C ASP A 99 -16.98 6.34 24.83
N ASN A 100 -17.78 6.30 23.74
CA ASN A 100 -18.87 5.32 23.57
C ASN A 100 -19.98 5.44 24.62
N GLN A 101 -20.29 6.66 25.05
CA GLN A 101 -21.28 6.94 26.10
C GLN A 101 -22.62 6.22 25.87
N ASP A 102 -23.12 6.20 24.61
CA ASP A 102 -24.41 5.59 24.26
C ASP A 102 -24.31 4.11 23.87
N GLY A 103 -23.10 3.51 23.98
CA GLY A 103 -22.89 2.09 23.66
C GLY A 103 -23.03 1.74 22.18
N LYS A 104 -22.91 2.71 21.27
CA LYS A 104 -23.19 2.53 19.82
C LYS A 104 -21.97 2.21 18.98
N ARG A 105 -20.76 2.33 19.54
CA ARG A 105 -19.51 2.05 18.82
C ARG A 105 -19.51 0.61 18.33
N ALA A 106 -19.24 0.43 17.03
CA ALA A 106 -19.06 -0.88 16.44
C ALA A 106 -17.85 -1.60 17.06
N SER A 107 -17.95 -2.91 17.27
CA SER A 107 -16.84 -3.73 17.76
C SER A 107 -15.74 -3.93 16.72
N GLU A 108 -16.08 -3.81 15.44
CA GLU A 108 -15.20 -3.99 14.28
C GLU A 108 -15.66 -3.08 13.14
N ILE A 109 -14.73 -2.60 12.32
CA ILE A 109 -14.97 -1.91 11.04
C ILE A 109 -14.28 -2.67 9.92
N THR A 110 -14.70 -2.42 8.68
CA THR A 110 -14.01 -2.89 7.48
C THR A 110 -13.38 -1.70 6.76
N VAL A 111 -12.08 -1.74 6.57
CA VAL A 111 -11.32 -0.80 5.74
C VAL A 111 -11.02 -1.47 4.40
N ARG A 112 -11.32 -0.77 3.29
CA ARG A 112 -11.04 -1.23 1.93
C ARG A 112 -9.92 -0.40 1.33
N LEU A 113 -8.96 -1.06 0.71
CA LEU A 113 -7.88 -0.44 -0.05
C LEU A 113 -8.25 -0.42 -1.53
N LEU A 114 -8.13 0.73 -2.15
CA LEU A 114 -8.34 0.90 -3.58
C LEU A 114 -7.02 1.29 -4.26
N ALA A 115 -6.74 0.66 -5.40
CA ALA A 115 -5.67 1.02 -6.32
C ALA A 115 -6.30 1.64 -7.57
N ASN A 116 -5.98 2.89 -7.89
CA ASN A 116 -6.57 3.63 -9.02
C ASN A 116 -8.12 3.55 -9.04
N GLY A 117 -8.74 3.61 -7.83
CA GLY A 117 -10.21 3.56 -7.67
C GLY A 117 -10.83 2.15 -7.63
N ASN A 118 -10.07 1.09 -7.86
CA ASN A 118 -10.55 -0.29 -7.79
C ASN A 118 -10.13 -0.95 -6.48
N GLU A 119 -11.05 -1.64 -5.82
CA GLU A 119 -10.74 -2.38 -4.58
C GLU A 119 -9.76 -3.51 -4.87
N VAL A 120 -8.65 -3.53 -4.13
CA VAL A 120 -7.60 -4.56 -4.25
C VAL A 120 -7.39 -5.35 -2.96
N ALA A 121 -7.82 -4.83 -1.82
CA ALA A 121 -7.75 -5.51 -0.54
C ALA A 121 -8.78 -4.96 0.44
N SER A 122 -9.10 -5.72 1.48
CA SER A 122 -9.86 -5.23 2.62
C SER A 122 -9.34 -5.82 3.92
N LYS A 123 -9.57 -5.11 5.03
CA LYS A 123 -9.15 -5.54 6.37
C LYS A 123 -10.20 -5.17 7.41
N LYS A 124 -10.49 -6.12 8.28
CA LYS A 124 -11.27 -5.89 9.48
C LYS A 124 -10.37 -5.32 10.57
N VAL A 125 -10.85 -4.32 11.27
CA VAL A 125 -10.09 -3.57 12.30
C VAL A 125 -10.94 -3.42 13.54
N SER A 126 -10.37 -3.74 14.68
CA SER A 126 -11.05 -3.79 15.96
C SER A 126 -10.21 -3.22 17.11
N LYS A 127 -10.75 -3.22 18.32
CA LYS A 127 -10.00 -2.87 19.53
C LYS A 127 -8.80 -3.80 19.76
N ASN A 128 -8.88 -5.06 19.33
CA ASN A 128 -7.77 -6.02 19.48
C ASN A 128 -6.56 -5.63 18.65
N ASP A 129 -6.78 -4.90 17.55
CA ASP A 129 -5.73 -4.33 16.69
C ASP A 129 -5.27 -2.94 17.19
N ASN A 130 -5.77 -2.50 18.34
CA ASN A 130 -5.63 -1.10 18.81
C ASN A 130 -6.12 -0.07 17.78
N TRP A 131 -7.12 -0.44 16.98
CA TRP A 131 -7.68 0.38 15.91
C TRP A 131 -6.64 0.80 14.87
N LYS A 132 -5.61 -0.03 14.63
CA LYS A 132 -4.55 0.20 13.63
C LYS A 132 -4.64 -0.85 12.53
N TYR A 133 -4.23 -0.47 11.34
CA TYR A 133 -4.17 -1.36 10.19
C TYR A 133 -3.00 -1.01 9.28
N SER A 134 -2.59 -1.99 8.49
CA SER A 134 -1.60 -1.82 7.43
C SER A 134 -1.87 -2.77 6.28
N PHE A 135 -1.51 -2.35 5.09
CA PHE A 135 -1.39 -3.15 3.88
C PHE A 135 0.08 -3.06 3.45
N THR A 136 0.74 -4.18 3.30
CA THR A 136 2.19 -4.24 3.03
C THR A 136 2.48 -4.85 1.67
N ASP A 137 3.71 -4.62 1.17
CA ASP A 137 4.22 -5.18 -0.08
C ASP A 137 3.34 -4.83 -1.29
N LEU A 138 2.69 -3.67 -1.26
CA LEU A 138 1.85 -3.21 -2.35
C LEU A 138 2.71 -2.78 -3.54
N PRO A 139 2.36 -3.16 -4.78
CA PRO A 139 3.02 -2.64 -5.97
C PRO A 139 3.03 -1.12 -5.99
N LYS A 140 4.19 -0.49 -6.17
CA LYS A 140 4.27 0.98 -6.30
C LYS A 140 3.85 1.45 -7.68
N TYR A 141 4.11 0.65 -8.71
CA TYR A 141 3.85 0.98 -10.10
C TYR A 141 3.00 -0.07 -10.80
N ASP A 142 2.29 0.34 -11.85
CA ASP A 142 1.68 -0.50 -12.87
C ASP A 142 2.09 0.00 -14.25
N ASN A 143 2.80 -0.85 -15.02
CA ASN A 143 3.36 -0.52 -16.34
C ASN A 143 4.11 0.83 -16.37
N GLY A 144 4.93 1.09 -15.34
CA GLY A 144 5.74 2.30 -15.19
C GLY A 144 4.99 3.52 -14.66
N SER A 145 3.68 3.44 -14.45
CA SER A 145 2.87 4.51 -13.84
C SER A 145 2.68 4.25 -12.35
N GLU A 146 2.87 5.29 -11.53
CA GLU A 146 2.66 5.17 -10.08
C GLU A 146 1.19 4.90 -9.76
N ILE A 147 0.93 3.92 -8.88
CA ILE A 147 -0.41 3.55 -8.45
C ILE A 147 -0.88 4.51 -7.37
N MET A 148 -2.05 5.14 -7.59
CA MET A 148 -2.69 5.96 -6.57
C MET A 148 -3.53 5.06 -5.64
N TYR A 149 -3.08 4.92 -4.40
CA TYR A 149 -3.83 4.20 -3.37
C TYR A 149 -4.72 5.15 -2.56
N THR A 150 -5.93 4.68 -2.28
CA THR A 150 -6.89 5.34 -1.38
C THR A 150 -7.56 4.30 -0.51
N ILE A 151 -8.23 4.75 0.55
CA ILE A 151 -9.02 3.87 1.40
C ILE A 151 -10.48 4.31 1.46
N THR A 152 -11.36 3.36 1.78
CA THR A 152 -12.74 3.61 2.20
C THR A 152 -13.07 2.78 3.44
N GLU A 153 -14.10 3.18 4.18
CA GLU A 153 -14.67 2.43 5.29
C GLU A 153 -16.10 2.01 4.95
N ASP A 154 -16.49 0.80 5.29
CA ASP A 154 -17.90 0.40 5.24
C ASP A 154 -18.70 1.25 6.24
N ALA A 155 -19.89 1.68 5.84
CA ALA A 155 -20.72 2.58 6.64
C ALA A 155 -20.98 2.02 8.06
N VAL A 156 -20.68 2.83 9.07
CA VAL A 156 -20.97 2.51 10.47
C VAL A 156 -22.27 3.21 10.86
N LYS A 157 -23.25 2.43 11.31
CA LYS A 157 -24.58 2.94 11.67
C LYS A 157 -24.48 4.07 12.70
N ASP A 158 -25.22 5.15 12.48
CA ASP A 158 -25.33 6.34 13.33
C ASP A 158 -24.06 7.22 13.38
N TYR A 159 -22.98 6.88 12.66
CA TYR A 159 -21.74 7.63 12.62
C TYR A 159 -21.54 8.33 11.27
N THR A 160 -20.86 9.45 11.31
CA THR A 160 -20.28 10.11 10.13
C THR A 160 -18.80 9.76 10.04
N THR A 161 -18.30 9.45 8.83
CA THR A 161 -16.91 9.09 8.59
C THR A 161 -16.15 10.24 7.92
N LEU A 162 -14.98 10.56 8.47
CA LEU A 162 -13.98 11.44 7.85
C LEU A 162 -12.72 10.59 7.59
N ILE A 163 -12.20 10.66 6.37
CA ILE A 163 -10.93 10.04 5.98
C ILE A 163 -9.95 11.17 5.65
N ASP A 164 -8.78 11.15 6.31
CA ASP A 164 -7.67 12.07 6.09
C ASP A 164 -6.40 11.24 5.81
N GLY A 165 -5.97 11.27 4.55
CA GLY A 165 -4.96 10.33 4.04
C GLY A 165 -5.41 8.89 4.25
N TYR A 166 -4.74 8.18 5.15
CA TYR A 166 -5.07 6.81 5.54
C TYR A 166 -5.59 6.72 6.99
N ASN A 167 -6.00 7.83 7.60
CA ASN A 167 -6.60 7.83 8.93
C ASN A 167 -8.11 8.02 8.84
N ILE A 168 -8.86 7.30 9.67
CA ILE A 168 -10.32 7.30 9.67
C ILE A 168 -10.81 7.81 11.02
N THR A 169 -11.71 8.79 11.01
CA THR A 169 -12.39 9.26 12.21
C THR A 169 -13.89 9.09 12.03
N ASN A 170 -14.53 8.34 12.94
CA ASN A 170 -15.98 8.27 13.02
C ASN A 170 -16.49 9.12 14.18
N SER A 171 -17.47 9.97 13.88
CA SER A 171 -18.07 10.88 14.83
C SER A 171 -19.54 10.57 15.07
N TYR A 172 -19.94 10.59 16.32
CA TYR A 172 -21.31 10.41 16.80
C TYR A 172 -21.58 11.42 17.93
N THR A 173 -22.75 12.06 17.92
CA THR A 173 -23.14 12.94 19.01
C THR A 173 -24.10 12.20 19.94
N PRO A 174 -23.71 11.96 21.21
CA PRO A 174 -24.60 11.29 22.18
C PRO A 174 -25.90 12.01 22.41
N GLY A 175 -26.92 11.24 22.70
CA GLY A 175 -28.25 11.72 23.03
C GLY A 175 -28.26 12.59 24.30
N LYS A 176 -29.14 13.55 24.35
CA LYS A 176 -29.38 14.41 25.51
C LYS A 176 -30.82 14.32 25.94
N THR A 177 -31.03 14.48 27.22
CA THR A 177 -32.37 14.57 27.82
C THR A 177 -32.48 15.81 28.70
N SER A 178 -33.69 16.22 29.01
CA SER A 178 -33.99 17.28 29.96
C SER A 178 -35.02 16.81 30.97
N ILE A 179 -34.93 17.31 32.17
CA ILE A 179 -35.86 17.02 33.26
C ILE A 179 -36.46 18.36 33.73
N SER A 180 -37.77 18.46 33.74
CA SER A 180 -38.49 19.57 34.34
C SER A 180 -39.02 19.21 35.69
N VAL A 181 -38.86 20.07 36.66
CA VAL A 181 -39.35 19.86 38.03
C VAL A 181 -40.20 21.05 38.45
N THR A 182 -41.39 20.77 38.99
CA THR A 182 -42.26 21.78 39.59
C THR A 182 -42.35 21.53 41.08
N LYS A 183 -42.04 22.52 41.88
CA LYS A 183 -42.26 22.49 43.33
C LYS A 183 -43.63 23.11 43.60
N VAL A 184 -44.45 22.36 44.32
CA VAL A 184 -45.77 22.83 44.80
C VAL A 184 -45.72 22.81 46.32
N TRP A 185 -46.31 23.82 46.93
CA TRP A 185 -46.56 23.89 48.37
C TRP A 185 -48.01 23.63 48.64
N ASP A 186 -48.31 22.64 49.48
CA ASP A 186 -49.65 22.36 49.99
C ASP A 186 -49.62 22.70 51.51
N ASP A 187 -49.86 23.97 51.82
CA ASP A 187 -49.60 24.56 53.13
C ASP A 187 -50.64 25.67 53.43
N ASN A 188 -51.83 25.53 52.90
CA ASN A 188 -52.91 26.45 53.16
C ASN A 188 -52.53 27.94 52.89
N ASN A 189 -51.82 28.14 51.76
CA ASN A 189 -51.31 29.43 51.32
C ASN A 189 -50.34 30.12 52.27
N ASN A 190 -49.46 29.34 52.94
CA ASN A 190 -48.48 29.79 53.93
C ASN A 190 -49.10 30.46 55.16
N GLN A 191 -50.26 29.97 55.62
CA GLN A 191 -50.99 30.57 56.74
C GLN A 191 -50.14 30.74 58.00
N ASP A 192 -49.25 29.77 58.32
CA ASP A 192 -48.40 29.81 59.48
C ASP A 192 -47.02 30.53 59.26
N GLY A 193 -46.81 31.08 58.07
CA GLY A 193 -45.57 31.80 57.74
C GLY A 193 -44.30 30.92 57.75
N LYS A 194 -44.45 29.59 57.58
CA LYS A 194 -43.32 28.64 57.65
C LYS A 194 -42.73 28.22 56.34
N ARG A 195 -43.30 28.69 55.22
CA ARG A 195 -42.79 28.38 53.91
C ARG A 195 -41.41 28.95 53.75
N ALA A 196 -40.44 28.11 53.36
CA ALA A 196 -39.09 28.52 53.08
C ALA A 196 -39.09 29.46 51.84
N GLU A 197 -38.26 30.50 51.87
CA GLU A 197 -38.09 31.43 50.76
C GLU A 197 -37.42 30.78 49.55
N ASP A 198 -36.51 29.82 49.78
CA ASP A 198 -35.83 29.07 48.77
C ASP A 198 -35.78 27.56 49.09
N ILE A 199 -35.57 26.75 48.06
CA ILE A 199 -35.33 25.31 48.17
C ILE A 199 -34.11 24.91 47.33
N LYS A 200 -33.34 23.96 47.85
CA LYS A 200 -32.27 23.35 47.12
C LYS A 200 -32.72 22.06 46.49
N VAL A 201 -32.72 22.02 45.15
CA VAL A 201 -32.99 20.81 44.37
C VAL A 201 -31.67 20.21 43.89
N ARG A 202 -31.49 18.92 44.01
CA ARG A 202 -30.31 18.19 43.52
C ARG A 202 -30.75 17.20 42.48
N LEU A 203 -30.06 17.23 41.34
CA LEU A 203 -30.15 16.15 40.38
C LEU A 203 -29.21 15.04 40.82
N MET A 204 -29.70 13.83 40.93
CA MET A 204 -28.96 12.64 41.34
C MET A 204 -28.88 11.71 40.14
N ASN A 205 -27.72 11.08 39.95
CA ASN A 205 -27.52 9.94 39.09
C ASN A 205 -27.36 8.74 40.02
N GLY A 206 -28.32 7.80 39.97
CA GLY A 206 -28.56 6.74 40.92
C GLY A 206 -27.38 5.83 41.26
#